data_0af9ccb7eb81c27ce481096498e65bef
#
_entry.id   0af9ccb7eb81c27ce481096498e65bef
#
_cell.length_a   1.000
_cell.length_b   1.000
_cell.length_c   1.000
_cell.angle_alpha   90.00
_cell.angle_beta   90.00
_cell.angle_gamma   90.00
#
_symmetry.space_group_name_H-M   'P 1'
#
loop_
_entity.id
_entity.type
_entity.pdbx_description
1 polymer ?
#
loop_
_entity_poly.entity_id
_entity_poly.type
_entity_poly.pdbx_seq_one_letter_code
_entity_poly.pdbx_strand_id
1 'polypeptide(L)'
;VADLSKITCIEDLRVIAERRVPRMFYDYADSGSWTEGTYRANESDFHPIKLRQRVAVNMEGRTTATTMVGQQAKMPVSIAPVGLTGMQHADGEIHAARAAEKFGIP
;
A
#
# COMPACT_ATOMS: atom_id res chain seq x y z
N VAL A 1 16.70 9.61 9.58
CA VAL A 1 15.45 9.57 8.80
C VAL A 1 15.80 8.99 7.44
N ALA A 2 14.96 8.05 6.91
CA ALA A 2 15.17 7.54 5.56
C ALA A 2 14.94 8.68 4.56
N ASP A 3 15.78 8.75 3.53
CA ASP A 3 15.55 9.66 2.43
C ASP A 3 14.42 9.12 1.55
N LEU A 4 13.21 9.64 1.79
CA LEU A 4 12.01 9.21 1.06
C LEU A 4 12.00 9.64 -0.41
N SER A 5 12.92 10.53 -0.83
CA SER A 5 13.03 10.95 -2.23
C SER A 5 13.51 9.81 -3.15
N LYS A 6 14.10 8.77 -2.56
CA LYS A 6 14.59 7.58 -3.27
C LYS A 6 13.57 6.44 -3.33
N ILE A 7 12.41 6.61 -2.71
CA ILE A 7 11.36 5.59 -2.70
C ILE A 7 10.53 5.73 -3.97
N THR A 8 10.51 4.69 -4.78
CA THR A 8 9.79 4.65 -6.05
C THR A 8 8.61 3.69 -6.04
N CYS A 9 8.65 2.69 -5.17
CA CYS A 9 7.60 1.69 -5.01
C CYS A 9 7.52 1.18 -3.56
N ILE A 10 6.49 0.39 -3.26
CA ILE A 10 6.27 -0.16 -1.91
C ILE A 10 7.38 -1.13 -1.53
N GLU A 11 7.96 -1.87 -2.48
CA GLU A 11 9.07 -2.78 -2.21
C GLU A 11 10.31 -2.08 -1.64
N ASP A 12 10.58 -0.84 -2.07
CA ASP A 12 11.67 -0.04 -1.48
C ASP A 12 11.44 0.23 0.02
N LEU A 13 10.17 0.38 0.43
CA LEU A 13 9.80 0.52 1.84
C LEU A 13 10.01 -0.78 2.62
N ARG A 14 9.74 -1.94 2.01
CA ARG A 14 9.97 -3.26 2.61
C ARG A 14 11.44 -3.44 2.97
N VAL A 15 12.35 -3.12 2.05
CA VAL A 15 13.82 -3.17 2.27
C VAL A 15 14.26 -2.26 3.43
N ILE A 16 13.62 -1.10 3.58
CA ILE A 16 13.91 -0.20 4.71
C ILE A 16 13.35 -0.76 6.01
N ALA A 17 12.15 -1.33 5.98
CA ALA A 17 11.52 -1.93 7.16
C ALA A 17 12.34 -3.10 7.70
N GLU A 18 12.86 -3.99 6.84
CA GLU A 18 13.73 -5.10 7.22
C GLU A 18 14.94 -4.68 8.06
N ARG A 19 15.48 -3.49 7.78
CA ARG A 19 16.65 -2.94 8.49
C ARG A 19 16.32 -2.18 9.78
N ARG A 20 15.05 -1.79 9.97
CA ARG A 20 14.65 -0.87 11.05
C ARG A 20 13.72 -1.49 12.06
N VAL A 21 12.84 -2.37 11.62
CA VAL A 21 11.89 -3.06 12.47
C VAL A 21 12.64 -4.18 13.23
N PRO A 22 12.38 -4.39 14.51
CA PRO A 22 12.94 -5.54 15.22
C PRO A 22 12.60 -6.83 14.49
N ARG A 23 13.59 -7.70 14.29
CA ARG A 23 13.49 -8.87 13.42
C ARG A 23 12.25 -9.74 13.69
N MET A 24 11.94 -9.95 14.97
CA MET A 24 10.76 -10.73 15.36
C MET A 24 9.46 -10.16 14.78
N PHE A 25 9.30 -8.84 14.79
CA PHE A 25 8.11 -8.18 14.28
C PHE A 25 8.10 -8.10 12.75
N TYR A 26 9.28 -7.88 12.17
CA TYR A 26 9.42 -7.90 10.71
C TYR A 26 9.09 -9.28 10.14
N ASP A 27 9.71 -10.34 10.67
CA ASP A 27 9.48 -11.71 10.20
C ASP A 27 8.01 -12.12 10.37
N TYR A 28 7.33 -11.66 11.44
CA TYR A 28 5.90 -11.90 11.63
C TYR A 28 5.05 -11.27 10.51
N ALA A 29 5.37 -10.07 10.10
CA ALA A 29 4.61 -9.35 9.07
C ALA A 29 4.97 -9.81 7.63
N ASP A 30 6.24 -10.15 7.40
CA ASP A 30 6.79 -10.48 6.07
C ASP A 30 6.90 -12.00 5.85
N SER A 31 5.98 -12.77 6.42
CA SER A 31 5.93 -14.21 6.23
C SER A 31 4.51 -14.71 5.99
N GLY A 32 4.42 -15.81 5.30
CA GLY A 32 3.19 -16.54 5.09
C GLY A 32 3.15 -17.86 5.87
N SER A 33 2.00 -18.50 5.87
CA SER A 33 1.80 -19.78 6.53
C SER A 33 2.37 -20.92 5.69
N TRP A 34 3.03 -21.87 6.35
CA TRP A 34 3.54 -23.13 5.82
C TRP A 34 4.44 -22.96 4.58
N THR A 35 3.95 -23.33 3.38
CA THR A 35 4.70 -23.21 2.13
C THR A 35 4.60 -21.84 1.49
N GLU A 36 3.89 -20.90 2.11
CA GLU A 36 3.71 -19.51 1.64
C GLU A 36 3.07 -19.40 0.25
N GLY A 37 2.31 -20.40 -0.19
CA GLY A 37 1.68 -20.38 -1.51
C GLY A 37 0.76 -19.19 -1.71
N THR A 38 -0.13 -18.93 -0.76
CA THR A 38 -1.05 -17.78 -0.80
C THR A 38 -0.31 -16.45 -0.66
N TYR A 39 0.70 -16.39 0.19
CA TYR A 39 1.54 -15.19 0.34
C TYR A 39 2.15 -14.77 -1.01
N ARG A 40 2.76 -15.72 -1.74
CA ARG A 40 3.30 -15.45 -3.07
C ARG A 40 2.24 -15.12 -4.12
N ALA A 41 1.09 -15.79 -4.05
CA ALA A 41 -0.03 -15.55 -4.96
C ALA A 41 -0.61 -14.13 -4.82
N ASN A 42 -0.59 -13.55 -3.63
CA ASN A 42 -1.03 -12.17 -3.40
C ASN A 42 -0.30 -11.14 -4.27
N GLU A 43 0.88 -11.47 -4.76
CA GLU A 43 1.64 -10.63 -5.68
C GLU A 43 1.59 -11.18 -7.11
N SER A 44 1.90 -12.47 -7.30
CA SER A 44 2.03 -13.07 -8.62
C SER A 44 0.74 -13.06 -9.43
N ASP A 45 -0.42 -13.14 -8.80
CA ASP A 45 -1.71 -13.16 -9.46
C ASP A 45 -2.08 -11.81 -10.10
N PHE A 46 -1.37 -10.74 -9.77
CA PHE A 46 -1.50 -9.48 -10.50
C PHE A 46 -0.71 -9.44 -11.81
N HIS A 47 0.32 -10.27 -11.99
CA HIS A 47 1.16 -10.25 -13.19
C HIS A 47 0.43 -10.55 -14.50
N PRO A 48 -0.58 -11.44 -14.55
CA PRO A 48 -1.39 -11.65 -15.76
C PRO A 48 -2.28 -10.46 -16.14
N ILE A 49 -2.61 -9.60 -15.17
CA ILE A 49 -3.47 -8.44 -15.39
C ILE A 49 -2.65 -7.33 -16.03
N LYS A 50 -2.96 -7.01 -17.30
CA LYS A 50 -2.21 -6.01 -18.06
C LYS A 50 -3.05 -4.77 -18.32
N LEU A 51 -2.43 -3.61 -18.23
CA LEU A 51 -3.04 -2.35 -18.62
C LEU A 51 -3.02 -2.23 -20.14
N ARG A 52 -4.19 -2.01 -20.74
CA ARG A 52 -4.31 -1.71 -22.17
C ARG A 52 -4.09 -0.22 -22.39
N GLN A 53 -2.94 0.13 -22.92
CA GLN A 53 -2.63 1.50 -23.28
C GLN A 53 -3.50 1.96 -24.46
N ARG A 54 -3.97 3.19 -24.40
CA ARG A 54 -4.62 3.88 -25.52
C ARG A 54 -3.89 5.20 -25.77
N VAL A 55 -3.52 5.43 -27.02
CA VAL A 55 -2.84 6.65 -27.46
C VAL A 55 -3.80 7.59 -28.17
N ALA A 56 -3.42 8.87 -28.30
CA ALA A 56 -4.20 9.91 -28.99
C ALA A 56 -5.64 10.07 -28.46
N VAL A 57 -5.84 9.88 -27.18
CA VAL A 57 -7.12 10.10 -26.49
C VAL A 57 -7.05 11.37 -25.66
N ASN A 58 -8.05 12.25 -25.83
CA ASN A 58 -8.15 13.42 -24.96
C ASN A 58 -8.33 13.00 -23.50
N MET A 59 -7.44 13.48 -22.64
CA MET A 59 -7.44 13.20 -21.20
C MET A 59 -8.00 14.35 -20.35
N GLU A 60 -8.39 15.44 -20.99
CA GLU A 60 -8.92 16.61 -20.32
C GLU A 60 -10.20 16.25 -19.51
N GLY A 61 -10.29 16.75 -18.29
CA GLY A 61 -11.42 16.49 -17.41
C GLY A 61 -11.49 15.07 -16.80
N ARG A 62 -10.54 14.19 -17.07
CA ARG A 62 -10.53 12.87 -16.41
C ARG A 62 -10.15 13.00 -14.93
N THR A 63 -10.86 12.23 -14.13
CA THR A 63 -10.62 12.16 -12.67
C THR A 63 -10.75 10.71 -12.20
N THR A 64 -10.06 10.38 -11.12
CA THR A 64 -10.23 9.12 -10.38
C THR A 64 -11.17 9.27 -9.19
N ALA A 65 -11.68 10.49 -8.95
CA ALA A 65 -12.58 10.75 -7.82
C ALA A 65 -13.87 9.91 -7.93
N THR A 66 -14.29 9.40 -6.80
CA THR A 66 -15.48 8.52 -6.71
C THR A 66 -16.10 8.61 -5.32
N THR A 67 -17.25 7.97 -5.14
CA THR A 67 -17.88 7.78 -3.84
C THR A 67 -17.65 6.34 -3.36
N MET A 68 -17.05 6.18 -2.19
CA MET A 68 -16.83 4.89 -1.55
C MET A 68 -17.57 4.85 -0.21
N VAL A 69 -18.49 3.90 -0.04
CA VAL A 69 -19.28 3.71 1.19
C VAL A 69 -19.91 5.05 1.68
N GLY A 70 -20.44 5.84 0.74
CA GLY A 70 -21.08 7.12 1.02
C GLY A 70 -20.13 8.30 1.25
N GLN A 71 -18.82 8.11 1.17
CA GLN A 71 -17.81 9.17 1.32
C GLN A 71 -17.14 9.49 -0.01
N GLN A 72 -16.83 10.77 -0.22
CA GLN A 72 -16.06 11.19 -1.39
C GLN A 72 -14.60 10.80 -1.23
N ALA A 73 -14.04 10.15 -2.25
CA ALA A 73 -12.65 9.76 -2.30
C ALA A 73 -11.98 10.27 -3.57
N LYS A 74 -10.72 10.66 -3.50
CA LYS A 74 -9.96 11.13 -4.67
C LYS A 74 -9.66 10.02 -5.68
N MET A 75 -9.69 8.77 -5.23
CA MET A 75 -9.53 7.59 -6.07
C MET A 75 -10.19 6.36 -5.42
N PRO A 76 -10.55 5.31 -6.19
CA PRO A 76 -11.22 4.11 -5.68
C PRO A 76 -10.24 3.18 -4.92
N VAL A 77 -9.59 3.69 -3.90
CA VAL A 77 -8.63 2.97 -3.04
C VAL A 77 -8.89 3.37 -1.59
N SER A 78 -8.80 2.43 -0.70
CA SER A 78 -8.79 2.65 0.75
C SER A 78 -7.61 1.94 1.39
N ILE A 79 -7.16 2.42 2.55
CA ILE A 79 -6.18 1.67 3.34
C ILE A 79 -6.90 0.50 4.00
N ALA A 80 -6.38 -0.72 3.81
CA ALA A 80 -6.93 -1.90 4.46
C ALA A 80 -6.74 -1.83 5.98
N PRO A 81 -7.67 -2.41 6.77
CA PRO A 81 -7.46 -2.56 8.20
C PRO A 81 -6.29 -3.53 8.44
N VAL A 82 -5.26 -3.06 9.15
CA VAL A 82 -4.08 -3.85 9.51
C VAL A 82 -3.97 -3.91 11.02
N GLY A 83 -4.03 -5.11 11.58
CA GLY A 83 -3.82 -5.33 13.01
C GLY A 83 -2.36 -5.19 13.41
N LEU A 84 -2.11 -4.82 14.67
CA LEU A 84 -0.79 -4.81 15.30
C LEU A 84 0.27 -3.95 14.58
N THR A 85 -0.13 -2.92 13.86
CA THR A 85 0.82 -2.00 13.21
C THR A 85 1.77 -1.32 14.19
N GLY A 86 1.35 -1.15 15.46
CA GLY A 86 2.21 -0.67 16.54
C GLY A 86 3.45 -1.52 16.80
N MET A 87 3.45 -2.80 16.40
CA MET A 87 4.64 -3.68 16.46
C MET A 87 5.69 -3.29 15.40
N GLN A 88 5.24 -2.74 14.29
CA GLN A 88 6.10 -2.31 13.19
C GLN A 88 6.61 -0.88 13.40
N HIS A 89 5.74 -0.01 13.87
CA HIS A 89 6.06 1.39 14.15
C HIS A 89 5.11 1.95 15.20
N ALA A 90 5.64 2.68 16.19
CA ALA A 90 4.81 3.37 17.18
C ALA A 90 3.81 4.29 16.47
N ASP A 91 2.57 4.27 16.94
CA ASP A 91 1.46 5.05 16.36
C ASP A 91 1.20 4.79 14.86
N GLY A 92 1.54 3.58 14.37
CA GLY A 92 1.44 3.20 12.96
C GLY A 92 0.05 3.45 12.37
N GLU A 93 -1.01 3.10 13.09
CA GLU A 93 -2.40 3.32 12.68
C GLU A 93 -2.73 4.82 12.57
N ILE A 94 -2.24 5.64 13.49
CA ILE A 94 -2.45 7.09 13.50
C ILE A 94 -1.74 7.72 12.28
N HIS A 95 -0.53 7.29 11.99
CA HIS A 95 0.20 7.76 10.81
C HIS A 95 -0.49 7.36 9.50
N ALA A 96 -1.00 6.13 9.42
CA ALA A 96 -1.76 5.66 8.26
C ALA A 96 -3.04 6.49 8.07
N ALA A 97 -3.82 6.70 9.13
CA ALA A 97 -5.05 7.50 9.07
C ALA A 97 -4.78 8.95 8.65
N ARG A 98 -3.75 9.59 9.20
CA ARG A 98 -3.34 10.95 8.78
C ARG A 98 -2.88 11.01 7.33
N ALA A 99 -2.20 10.00 6.84
CA ALA A 99 -1.78 9.92 5.44
C ALA A 99 -2.99 9.76 4.52
N ALA A 100 -3.94 8.89 4.88
CA ALA A 100 -5.19 8.70 4.15
C ALA A 100 -6.01 10.00 4.06
N GLU A 101 -6.21 10.67 5.20
CA GLU A 101 -6.90 11.96 5.27
C GLU A 101 -6.23 13.01 4.37
N LYS A 102 -4.90 13.17 4.49
CA LYS A 102 -4.13 14.12 3.67
C LYS A 102 -4.22 13.80 2.18
N PHE A 103 -4.24 12.54 1.80
CA PHE A 103 -4.39 12.12 0.42
C PHE A 103 -5.84 12.23 -0.09
N GLY A 104 -6.83 12.11 0.79
CA GLY A 104 -8.26 12.16 0.49
C GLY A 104 -8.84 10.81 0.07
N ILE A 105 -8.48 9.77 0.80
CA ILE A 105 -9.03 8.40 0.68
C ILE A 105 -9.45 7.91 2.07
N PRO A 106 -10.43 6.99 2.18
CA PRO A 106 -10.80 6.34 3.44
C PRO A 106 -9.75 5.36 3.93
#